data_13a6d0cac176bd6941b3cb0a113de2c4
#
_entry.id   13a6d0cac176bd6941b3cb0a113de2c4
#
_cell.length_a   1.000
_cell.length_b   1.000
_cell.length_c   1.000
_cell.angle_alpha   90.00
_cell.angle_beta   90.00
_cell.angle_gamma   90.00
#
_symmetry.space_group_name_H-M   'P 1'
#
loop_
_entity.id
_entity.type
_entity.pdbx_description
1 polymer ?
#
loop_
_entity_poly.entity_id
_entity_poly.type
_entity_poly.pdbx_seq_one_letter_code
_entity_poly.pdbx_strand_id
1 'polypeptide(L)'
;MFGRERQREQDLSYVTVVTYGRTGSTAIQSALNALPGVVVRGENYGAMRGLREYLQSVAETADRHHAGRPDHPWYGSARLDPSAVLADLRRHVVEFVLRPSRETRVVGFKEVRYEPGHFASYDLLLEYLVFLGRLFPGLTYLMNVRDPADAARSGWWPGNDRAMEVLGTTREWMAS
;
A
#
# COMPACT_ATOMS: atom_id res chain seq x y z
N MET A 1 24.85 10.87 10.18
CA MET A 1 23.42 10.61 10.48
C MET A 1 22.80 9.70 9.42
N PHE A 2 22.93 10.01 8.13
CA PHE A 2 22.33 9.25 7.01
C PHE A 2 22.75 7.77 6.85
N GLY A 3 23.95 7.36 7.28
CA GLY A 3 24.43 5.98 7.13
C GLY A 3 23.72 4.98 8.07
N ARG A 4 23.39 5.39 9.30
CA ARG A 4 22.72 4.54 10.29
C ARG A 4 21.23 4.34 9.98
N GLU A 5 20.60 5.30 9.33
CA GLU A 5 19.18 5.22 8.92
C GLU A 5 19.01 4.27 7.74
N ARG A 6 19.93 4.32 6.75
CA ARG A 6 19.94 3.37 5.62
C ARG A 6 20.14 1.92 6.06
N GLN A 7 21.08 1.69 7.02
CA GLN A 7 21.29 0.34 7.56
C GLN A 7 20.04 -0.19 8.24
N ARG A 8 19.35 0.65 8.98
CA ARG A 8 18.13 0.28 9.71
C ARG A 8 16.96 -0.05 8.79
N GLU A 9 16.82 0.63 7.67
CA GLU A 9 15.78 0.34 6.68
C GLU A 9 16.00 -1.03 6.02
N GLN A 10 17.26 -1.46 5.87
CA GLN A 10 17.63 -2.77 5.35
C GLN A 10 17.34 -3.92 6.32
N ASP A 11 17.23 -3.63 7.62
CA ASP A 11 16.94 -4.64 8.66
C ASP A 11 15.44 -4.82 8.94
N LEU A 12 14.58 -4.03 8.29
CA LEU A 12 13.12 -4.12 8.47
C LEU A 12 12.51 -5.12 7.50
N SER A 13 11.67 -6.00 8.05
CA SER A 13 10.70 -6.78 7.26
C SER A 13 9.38 -6.04 7.17
N TYR A 14 8.68 -6.21 6.06
CA TYR A 14 7.44 -5.51 5.79
C TYR A 14 6.24 -6.45 5.73
N VAL A 15 5.10 -6.03 6.27
CA VAL A 15 3.83 -6.76 6.21
C VAL A 15 2.67 -5.81 5.88
N THR A 16 1.76 -6.26 5.05
CA THR A 16 0.46 -5.57 4.87
C THR A 16 -0.69 -6.55 5.07
N VAL A 17 -1.71 -6.12 5.80
CA VAL A 17 -2.97 -6.85 5.90
C VAL A 17 -3.90 -6.32 4.82
N VAL A 18 -4.13 -7.14 3.82
CA VAL A 18 -5.02 -6.89 2.68
C VAL A 18 -6.38 -7.50 3.00
N THR A 19 -7.41 -6.69 3.02
CA THR A 19 -8.74 -7.13 3.46
C THR A 19 -9.82 -6.17 2.98
N TYR A 20 -11.07 -6.49 3.24
CA TYR A 20 -12.20 -5.57 3.12
C TYR A 20 -12.83 -5.28 4.47
N GLY A 21 -13.77 -4.35 4.50
CA GLY A 21 -14.40 -3.94 5.75
C GLY A 21 -15.14 -5.08 6.46
N ARG A 22 -15.07 -5.12 7.79
CA ARG A 22 -15.83 -6.03 8.67
C ARG A 22 -15.40 -7.50 8.62
N THR A 23 -14.16 -7.77 8.23
CA THR A 23 -13.56 -9.13 8.22
C THR A 23 -12.94 -9.55 9.55
N GLY A 24 -12.91 -8.67 10.57
CA GLY A 24 -12.17 -8.91 11.80
C GLY A 24 -10.70 -8.51 11.74
N SER A 25 -10.27 -7.82 10.70
CA SER A 25 -8.87 -7.42 10.48
C SER A 25 -8.27 -6.56 11.58
N THR A 26 -9.08 -5.85 12.36
CA THR A 26 -8.60 -5.11 13.55
C THR A 26 -8.12 -6.07 14.65
N ALA A 27 -8.77 -7.23 14.83
CA ALA A 27 -8.30 -8.25 15.75
C ALA A 27 -6.96 -8.85 15.29
N ILE A 28 -6.80 -9.10 13.97
CA ILE A 28 -5.53 -9.55 13.39
C ILE A 28 -4.43 -8.50 13.61
N GLN A 29 -4.72 -7.23 13.33
CA GLN A 29 -3.79 -6.14 13.60
C GLN A 29 -3.37 -6.10 15.07
N SER A 30 -4.32 -6.24 16.00
CA SER A 30 -4.05 -6.29 17.44
C SER A 30 -3.18 -7.47 17.83
N ALA A 31 -3.45 -8.66 17.29
CA ALA A 31 -2.65 -9.86 17.53
C ALA A 31 -1.22 -9.71 17.01
N LEU A 32 -1.03 -9.13 15.82
CA LEU A 32 0.30 -8.83 15.27
C LEU A 32 1.05 -7.83 16.16
N ASN A 33 0.39 -6.78 16.62
CA ASN A 33 1.00 -5.78 17.50
C ASN A 33 1.30 -6.28 18.92
N ALA A 34 0.75 -7.44 19.32
CA ALA A 34 1.11 -8.10 20.58
C ALA A 34 2.46 -8.85 20.49
N LEU A 35 2.99 -9.07 19.29
CA LEU A 35 4.27 -9.73 19.07
C LEU A 35 5.45 -8.76 19.29
N PRO A 36 6.51 -9.19 19.99
CA PRO A 36 7.68 -8.35 20.20
C PRO A 36 8.35 -7.91 18.89
N GLY A 37 8.58 -6.62 18.74
CA GLY A 37 9.24 -6.05 17.56
C GLY A 37 8.37 -5.96 16.31
N VAL A 38 7.06 -6.14 16.42
CA VAL A 38 6.10 -5.98 15.32
C VAL A 38 5.28 -4.70 15.50
N VAL A 39 5.16 -3.91 14.44
CA VAL A 39 4.32 -2.70 14.41
C VAL A 39 3.50 -2.69 13.13
N VAL A 40 2.21 -2.95 13.24
CA VAL A 40 1.24 -2.84 12.14
C VAL A 40 0.34 -1.64 12.38
N ARG A 41 0.47 -0.61 11.56
CA ARG A 41 -0.39 0.57 11.62
C ARG A 41 -1.79 0.27 11.09
N GLY A 42 -2.74 1.10 11.48
CA GLY A 42 -4.11 1.05 10.94
C GLY A 42 -4.22 1.53 9.50
N GLU A 43 -5.45 1.76 9.10
CA GLU A 43 -5.77 2.25 7.76
C GLU A 43 -5.14 3.62 7.49
N ASN A 44 -4.67 3.79 6.25
CA ASN A 44 -4.06 5.04 5.79
C ASN A 44 -4.92 5.78 4.77
N TYR A 45 -6.20 5.41 4.67
CA TYR A 45 -7.17 5.99 3.74
C TYR A 45 -6.76 5.87 2.25
N GLY A 46 -6.03 4.82 1.89
CA GLY A 46 -5.54 4.61 0.53
C GLY A 46 -4.37 5.51 0.14
N ALA A 47 -3.65 6.12 1.09
CA ALA A 47 -2.53 7.03 0.81
C ALA A 47 -1.45 6.40 -0.09
N MET A 48 -1.20 5.09 0.04
CA MET A 48 -0.23 4.39 -0.80
C MET A 48 -0.63 4.38 -2.29
N ARG A 49 -1.93 4.46 -2.59
CA ARG A 49 -2.42 4.55 -3.97
C ARG A 49 -2.05 5.90 -4.61
N GLY A 50 -2.15 7.00 -3.86
CA GLY A 50 -1.67 8.30 -4.33
C GLY A 50 -0.16 8.30 -4.62
N LEU A 51 0.65 7.55 -3.85
CA LEU A 51 2.08 7.40 -4.15
C LEU A 51 2.33 6.62 -5.44
N ARG A 52 1.52 5.61 -5.76
CA ARG A 52 1.58 4.90 -7.04
C ARG A 52 1.31 5.86 -8.20
N GLU A 53 0.24 6.64 -8.13
CA GLU A 53 -0.14 7.63 -9.15
C GLU A 53 0.95 8.68 -9.34
N TYR A 54 1.53 9.18 -8.25
CA TYR A 54 2.66 10.09 -8.29
C TYR A 54 3.87 9.47 -9.00
N LEU A 55 4.29 8.25 -8.61
CA LEU A 55 5.43 7.58 -9.22
C LEU A 55 5.20 7.29 -10.71
N GLN A 56 3.98 6.91 -11.08
CA GLN A 56 3.59 6.70 -12.47
C GLN A 56 3.76 7.99 -13.28
N SER A 57 3.27 9.12 -12.79
CA SER A 57 3.42 10.42 -13.46
C SER A 57 4.89 10.82 -13.61
N VAL A 58 5.73 10.53 -12.61
CA VAL A 58 7.18 10.76 -12.70
C VAL A 58 7.82 9.89 -13.78
N ALA A 59 7.46 8.59 -13.84
CA ALA A 59 7.98 7.66 -14.84
C ALA A 59 7.57 8.07 -16.26
N GLU A 60 6.29 8.38 -16.47
CA GLU A 60 5.79 8.87 -17.76
C GLU A 60 6.47 10.17 -18.21
N THR A 61 6.80 11.04 -17.25
CA THR A 61 7.56 12.28 -17.54
C THR A 61 9.01 11.96 -17.90
N ALA A 62 9.64 11.03 -17.17
CA ALA A 62 11.03 10.61 -17.45
C ALA A 62 11.16 10.00 -18.86
N ASP A 63 10.16 9.25 -19.31
CA ASP A 63 10.12 8.62 -20.65
C ASP A 63 10.09 9.63 -21.81
N ARG A 64 9.81 10.91 -21.54
CA ARG A 64 9.92 11.98 -22.55
C ARG A 64 11.36 12.26 -22.96
N HIS A 65 12.33 11.85 -22.15
CA HIS A 65 13.78 11.93 -22.39
C HIS A 65 14.29 13.25 -22.93
N HIS A 66 13.72 14.38 -22.50
CA HIS A 66 14.10 15.69 -23.00
C HIS A 66 14.96 16.45 -21.99
N ALA A 67 16.23 16.66 -22.32
CA ALA A 67 17.18 17.44 -21.51
C ALA A 67 17.48 18.83 -22.09
N GLY A 68 17.02 19.10 -23.30
CA GLY A 68 17.44 20.17 -24.20
C GLY A 68 17.13 21.60 -23.74
N ARG A 69 16.43 22.36 -24.58
CA ARG A 69 16.24 23.80 -24.40
C ARG A 69 15.26 24.14 -23.27
N PRO A 70 15.50 25.21 -22.49
CA PRO A 70 14.63 25.62 -21.37
C PRO A 70 13.19 25.99 -21.79
N ASP A 71 12.97 26.32 -23.04
CA ASP A 71 11.64 26.65 -23.60
C ASP A 71 10.84 25.45 -24.09
N HIS A 72 11.38 24.21 -23.92
CA HIS A 72 10.68 23.00 -24.29
C HIS A 72 9.76 22.52 -23.17
N PRO A 73 8.50 22.08 -23.45
CA PRO A 73 7.55 21.64 -22.43
C PRO A 73 8.08 20.52 -21.52
N TRP A 74 8.98 19.67 -22.00
CA TRP A 74 9.57 18.54 -21.28
C TRP A 74 11.03 18.80 -20.88
N TYR A 75 11.43 20.08 -20.76
CA TYR A 75 12.79 20.41 -20.37
C TYR A 75 13.19 19.76 -19.04
N GLY A 76 14.30 19.05 -19.06
CA GLY A 76 14.86 18.38 -17.88
C GLY A 76 14.23 17.01 -17.53
N SER A 77 13.25 16.50 -18.29
CA SER A 77 12.63 15.19 -18.02
C SER A 77 13.63 14.04 -18.00
N ALA A 78 14.69 14.09 -18.83
CA ALA A 78 15.77 13.11 -18.84
C ALA A 78 16.62 13.07 -17.54
N ARG A 79 16.42 14.00 -16.62
CA ARG A 79 17.09 14.02 -15.30
C ARG A 79 16.27 13.35 -14.20
N LEU A 80 15.02 12.99 -14.49
CA LEU A 80 14.17 12.28 -13.54
C LEU A 80 14.64 10.82 -13.43
N ASP A 81 14.73 10.34 -12.20
CA ASP A 81 15.03 8.95 -11.88
C ASP A 81 13.89 8.33 -11.06
N PRO A 82 12.95 7.62 -11.70
CA PRO A 82 11.83 6.99 -11.01
C PRO A 82 12.26 5.99 -9.94
N SER A 83 13.44 5.37 -10.08
CA SER A 83 13.95 4.42 -9.09
C SER A 83 14.43 5.14 -7.83
N ALA A 84 15.11 6.27 -7.98
CA ALA A 84 15.48 7.12 -6.86
C ALA A 84 14.24 7.68 -6.15
N VAL A 85 13.24 8.14 -6.92
CA VAL A 85 11.96 8.61 -6.36
C VAL A 85 11.25 7.51 -5.58
N LEU A 86 11.19 6.27 -6.08
CA LEU A 86 10.61 5.14 -5.36
C LEU A 86 11.33 4.87 -4.03
N ALA A 87 12.66 4.95 -4.01
CA ALA A 87 13.44 4.77 -2.78
C ALA A 87 13.15 5.88 -1.76
N ASP A 88 13.01 7.13 -2.22
CA ASP A 88 12.67 8.25 -1.37
C ASP A 88 11.24 8.16 -0.82
N LEU A 89 10.28 7.72 -1.63
CA LEU A 89 8.92 7.46 -1.19
C LEU A 89 8.87 6.37 -0.11
N ARG A 90 9.63 5.28 -0.27
CA ARG A 90 9.76 4.23 0.76
C ARG A 90 10.25 4.84 2.06
N ARG A 91 11.36 5.57 2.03
CA ARG A 91 11.94 6.22 3.21
C ARG A 91 10.92 7.14 3.87
N HIS A 92 10.24 7.98 3.10
CA HIS A 92 9.19 8.85 3.60
C HIS A 92 8.08 8.08 4.32
N VAL A 93 7.56 7.01 3.71
CA VAL A 93 6.50 6.20 4.32
C VAL A 93 6.99 5.52 5.60
N VAL A 94 8.18 4.95 5.59
CA VAL A 94 8.75 4.30 6.79
C VAL A 94 8.93 5.32 7.92
N GLU A 95 9.48 6.48 7.61
CA GLU A 95 9.83 7.48 8.64
C GLU A 95 8.60 8.22 9.18
N PHE A 96 7.67 8.63 8.33
CA PHE A 96 6.58 9.54 8.73
C PHE A 96 5.23 8.85 8.88
N VAL A 97 4.98 7.74 8.18
CA VAL A 97 3.70 7.02 8.25
C VAL A 97 3.79 5.81 9.17
N LEU A 98 4.74 4.91 8.92
CA LEU A 98 4.87 3.67 9.69
C LEU A 98 5.56 3.89 11.03
N ARG A 99 6.55 4.76 11.11
CA ARG A 99 7.24 5.22 12.31
C ARG A 99 7.65 4.08 13.24
N PRO A 100 8.54 3.15 12.79
CA PRO A 100 9.02 2.05 13.62
C PRO A 100 9.89 2.57 14.77
N SER A 101 9.81 1.96 15.95
CA SER A 101 10.74 2.19 17.06
C SER A 101 12.09 1.52 16.79
N ARG A 102 13.08 1.74 17.65
CA ARG A 102 14.41 1.10 17.51
C ARG A 102 14.35 -0.43 17.67
N GLU A 103 13.34 -0.93 18.34
CA GLU A 103 13.14 -2.36 18.60
C GLU A 103 12.29 -3.04 17.53
N THR A 104 11.72 -2.26 16.61
CA THR A 104 10.87 -2.79 15.53
C THR A 104 11.72 -3.56 14.52
N ARG A 105 11.30 -4.77 14.21
CA ARG A 105 11.86 -5.67 13.19
C ARG A 105 10.90 -5.89 12.03
N VAL A 106 9.60 -5.90 12.33
CA VAL A 106 8.55 -6.03 11.32
C VAL A 106 7.66 -4.80 11.39
N VAL A 107 7.47 -4.13 10.27
CA VAL A 107 6.63 -2.94 10.19
C VAL A 107 5.66 -3.05 9.02
N GLY A 108 4.47 -2.50 9.18
CA GLY A 108 3.49 -2.53 8.12
C GLY A 108 2.22 -1.78 8.45
N PHE A 109 1.18 -2.08 7.68
CA PHE A 109 -0.13 -1.44 7.83
C PHE A 109 -1.26 -2.41 7.46
N LYS A 110 -2.46 -2.09 7.92
CA LYS A 110 -3.69 -2.74 7.53
C LYS A 110 -4.54 -1.76 6.72
N GLU A 111 -5.06 -2.18 5.58
CA GLU A 111 -5.99 -1.38 4.77
C GLU A 111 -7.19 -2.24 4.33
N VAL A 112 -8.35 -1.60 4.14
CA VAL A 112 -9.60 -2.27 3.77
C VAL A 112 -10.11 -1.83 2.39
N ARG A 113 -9.47 -0.86 1.77
CA ARG A 113 -9.92 -0.23 0.52
C ARG A 113 -9.38 -0.94 -0.71
N TYR A 114 -9.66 -2.25 -0.80
CA TYR A 114 -9.29 -3.11 -1.94
C TYR A 114 -10.51 -3.57 -2.75
N GLU A 115 -11.63 -2.92 -2.56
CA GLU A 115 -12.92 -3.24 -3.15
C GLU A 115 -13.18 -2.49 -4.48
N PRO A 116 -14.17 -2.93 -5.29
CA PRO A 116 -14.52 -2.31 -6.58
C PRO A 116 -14.81 -0.80 -6.52
N GLY A 117 -15.20 -0.26 -5.38
CA GLY A 117 -15.33 1.19 -5.16
C GLY A 117 -14.01 1.97 -5.21
N HIS A 118 -12.88 1.28 -5.11
CA HIS A 118 -11.54 1.86 -5.09
C HIS A 118 -10.66 1.42 -6.26
N PHE A 119 -10.97 0.28 -6.88
CA PHE A 119 -10.30 -0.24 -8.07
C PHE A 119 -11.36 -0.62 -9.12
N ALA A 120 -11.19 -0.15 -10.35
CA ALA A 120 -12.15 -0.41 -11.41
C ALA A 120 -12.11 -1.86 -11.93
N SER A 121 -11.00 -2.59 -11.67
CA SER A 121 -10.84 -4.00 -12.05
C SER A 121 -9.84 -4.71 -11.14
N TYR A 122 -9.85 -6.05 -11.23
CA TYR A 122 -8.86 -6.91 -10.58
C TYR A 122 -7.43 -6.58 -11.04
N ASP A 123 -7.23 -6.36 -12.34
CA ASP A 123 -5.91 -6.04 -12.88
C ASP A 123 -5.32 -4.78 -12.25
N LEU A 124 -6.12 -3.73 -12.06
CA LEU A 124 -5.69 -2.50 -11.38
C LEU A 124 -5.36 -2.72 -9.90
N LEU A 125 -6.08 -3.61 -9.23
CA LEU A 125 -5.73 -4.03 -7.88
C LEU A 125 -4.40 -4.80 -7.87
N LEU A 126 -4.22 -5.75 -8.80
CA LEU A 126 -2.99 -6.52 -8.91
C LEU A 126 -1.77 -5.62 -9.19
N GLU A 127 -1.89 -4.67 -10.13
CA GLU A 127 -0.85 -3.69 -10.39
C GLU A 127 -0.51 -2.86 -9.13
N TYR A 128 -1.51 -2.51 -8.34
CA TYR A 128 -1.29 -1.81 -7.07
C TYR A 128 -0.56 -2.69 -6.05
N LEU A 129 -0.91 -3.97 -5.93
CA LEU A 129 -0.18 -4.89 -5.06
C LEU A 129 1.27 -5.07 -5.52
N VAL A 130 1.50 -5.20 -6.83
CA VAL A 130 2.87 -5.22 -7.40
C VAL A 130 3.63 -3.94 -7.06
N PHE A 131 2.98 -2.77 -7.15
CA PHE A 131 3.60 -1.51 -6.71
C PHE A 131 3.98 -1.54 -5.23
N LEU A 132 3.12 -2.05 -4.34
CA LEU A 132 3.45 -2.18 -2.91
C LEU A 132 4.66 -3.09 -2.69
N GLY A 133 4.80 -4.18 -3.43
CA GLY A 133 5.97 -5.06 -3.38
C GLY A 133 7.26 -4.38 -3.86
N ARG A 134 7.16 -3.45 -4.81
CA ARG A 134 8.29 -2.60 -5.24
C ARG A 134 8.60 -1.52 -4.21
N LEU A 135 7.58 -0.93 -3.61
CA LEU A 135 7.74 0.08 -2.56
C LEU A 135 8.38 -0.52 -1.31
N PHE A 136 8.01 -1.75 -0.94
CA PHE A 136 8.51 -2.46 0.24
C PHE A 136 9.11 -3.81 -0.18
N PRO A 137 10.39 -3.89 -0.52
CA PRO A 137 11.03 -5.15 -0.93
C PRO A 137 10.86 -6.24 0.12
N GLY A 138 10.46 -7.44 -0.31
CA GLY A 138 10.17 -8.55 0.60
C GLY A 138 8.86 -8.42 1.37
N LEU A 139 7.93 -7.56 0.92
CA LEU A 139 6.63 -7.38 1.54
C LEU A 139 5.85 -8.70 1.64
N THR A 140 5.42 -9.03 2.84
CA THR A 140 4.49 -10.14 3.10
C THR A 140 3.05 -9.62 3.03
N TYR A 141 2.23 -10.23 2.17
CA TYR A 141 0.79 -9.95 2.10
C TYR A 141 0.04 -10.95 2.98
N LEU A 142 -0.68 -10.44 3.96
CA LEU A 142 -1.57 -11.23 4.79
C LEU A 142 -3.01 -10.99 4.30
N MET A 143 -3.52 -11.91 3.48
CA MET A 143 -4.90 -11.85 2.99
C MET A 143 -5.85 -12.27 4.09
N ASN A 144 -6.82 -11.42 4.41
CA ASN A 144 -7.85 -11.72 5.39
C ASN A 144 -9.23 -11.56 4.77
N VAL A 145 -9.96 -12.65 4.70
CA VAL A 145 -11.29 -12.75 4.14
C VAL A 145 -12.30 -13.27 5.15
N ARG A 146 -13.55 -12.91 4.96
CA ARG A 146 -14.70 -13.39 5.73
C ARG A 146 -15.85 -13.71 4.76
N ASP A 147 -16.80 -14.49 5.20
CA ASP A 147 -18.04 -14.68 4.44
C ASP A 147 -18.71 -13.33 4.15
N PRO A 148 -19.03 -13.00 2.88
CA PRO A 148 -19.65 -11.74 2.51
C PRO A 148 -20.96 -11.47 3.23
N ALA A 149 -21.82 -12.48 3.44
CA ALA A 149 -23.08 -12.33 4.14
C ALA A 149 -22.87 -12.00 5.63
N ASP A 150 -21.81 -12.55 6.26
CA ASP A 150 -21.46 -12.20 7.63
C ASP A 150 -20.86 -10.79 7.76
N ALA A 151 -20.06 -10.38 6.80
CA ALA A 151 -19.51 -9.03 6.75
C ALA A 151 -20.62 -7.99 6.51
N ALA A 152 -21.52 -8.26 5.58
CA ALA A 152 -22.64 -7.38 5.20
C ALA A 152 -23.60 -7.08 6.37
N ARG A 153 -23.70 -7.95 7.35
CA ARG A 153 -24.54 -7.72 8.55
C ARG A 153 -23.92 -6.78 9.58
N SER A 154 -22.73 -6.24 9.32
CA SER A 154 -21.94 -5.52 10.34
C SER A 154 -21.45 -4.15 9.85
N GLY A 155 -21.38 -3.20 10.78
CA GLY A 155 -20.79 -1.88 10.56
C GLY A 155 -21.65 -0.99 9.68
N TRP A 156 -21.09 -0.51 8.57
CA TRP A 156 -21.75 0.42 7.62
C TRP A 156 -22.43 -0.26 6.42
N TRP A 157 -22.40 -1.60 6.36
CA TRP A 157 -23.02 -2.36 5.27
C TRP A 157 -24.54 -2.54 5.38
N PRO A 158 -25.14 -2.66 6.58
CA PRO A 158 -26.58 -2.79 6.68
C PRO A 158 -27.31 -1.65 5.97
N GLY A 159 -28.27 -1.99 5.09
CA GLY A 159 -28.99 -1.02 4.27
C GLY A 159 -28.25 -0.59 2.98
N ASN A 160 -27.09 -1.15 2.70
CA ASN A 160 -26.43 -0.95 1.41
C ASN A 160 -26.82 -2.08 0.45
N ASP A 161 -27.64 -1.77 -0.55
CA ASP A 161 -28.17 -2.74 -1.53
C ASP A 161 -27.08 -3.43 -2.37
N ARG A 162 -25.89 -2.81 -2.47
CA ARG A 162 -24.74 -3.35 -3.19
C ARG A 162 -23.73 -4.09 -2.31
N ALA A 163 -24.00 -4.22 -1.01
CA ALA A 163 -23.05 -4.84 -0.07
C ALA A 163 -22.61 -6.24 -0.52
N MET A 164 -23.54 -7.09 -0.89
CA MET A 164 -23.25 -8.47 -1.31
C MET A 164 -22.46 -8.54 -2.62
N GLU A 165 -22.76 -7.68 -3.58
CA GLU A 165 -22.02 -7.57 -4.84
C GLU A 165 -20.57 -7.14 -4.57
N VAL A 166 -20.38 -6.05 -3.85
CA VAL A 166 -19.05 -5.48 -3.56
C VAL A 166 -18.19 -6.45 -2.75
N LEU A 167 -18.74 -7.03 -1.69
CA LEU A 167 -18.00 -7.96 -0.81
C LEU A 167 -17.73 -9.29 -1.52
N GLY A 168 -18.66 -9.81 -2.31
CA GLY A 168 -18.49 -11.02 -3.11
C GLY A 168 -17.35 -10.85 -4.12
N THR A 169 -17.40 -9.80 -4.93
CA THR A 169 -16.36 -9.49 -5.91
C THR A 169 -14.99 -9.28 -5.24
N THR A 170 -14.95 -8.55 -4.11
CA THR A 170 -13.69 -8.33 -3.40
C THR A 170 -13.10 -9.64 -2.86
N ARG A 171 -13.94 -10.53 -2.34
CA ARG A 171 -13.51 -11.84 -1.88
C ARG A 171 -12.95 -12.68 -3.04
N GLU A 172 -13.60 -12.68 -4.19
CA GLU A 172 -13.12 -13.35 -5.40
C GLU A 172 -11.75 -12.83 -5.83
N TRP A 173 -11.57 -11.52 -5.86
CA TRP A 173 -10.27 -10.88 -6.16
C TRP A 173 -9.16 -11.29 -5.19
N MET A 174 -9.49 -11.47 -3.91
CA MET A 174 -8.51 -11.87 -2.90
C MET A 174 -8.22 -13.40 -2.91
N ALA A 175 -9.03 -14.20 -3.58
CA ALA A 175 -8.84 -15.64 -3.72
C ALA A 175 -8.14 -16.04 -5.02
N SER A 176 -8.01 -15.10 -5.97
CA SER A 176 -7.33 -15.28 -7.26
C SER A 176 -5.83 -15.07 -7.15
#